data_5b0e5ce122eb43d5966d5bc685fc271a
#
_entry.id   5b0e5ce122eb43d5966d5bc685fc271a
#
_cell.length_a   1.000
_cell.length_b   1.000
_cell.length_c   1.000
_cell.angle_alpha   90.00
_cell.angle_beta   90.00
_cell.angle_gamma   90.00
#
_symmetry.space_group_name_H-M   'P 1'
#
loop_
_entity.id
_entity.type
_entity.pdbx_description
1 polymer ?
#
loop_
_entity_poly.entity_id
_entity_poly.type
_entity_poly.pdbx_seq_one_letter_code
_entity_poly.pdbx_strand_id
1 'polypeptide(L)'
;MKTMKMLRNLAALAAALLLALTLCVPAFGETPSWGDLAMDVAVAQRAERGIADNQPLLTEDAFPAGSSVSDWTALAMARAGIADDYAGYLVRLQAYVERQYAENGGLHAVKATEYHRIALTAAALGGDPAVFGAKPDGTAIDLVAEGTYNWQGEEDLGGQGLNGWIFALLTIDAVGAEVPADARYSRQDMLDAIVSAQLPDGGFSLGGGAMDVDITAMALQALAPYREQYPEVIDAALNALSAAQTVTGGFESWGAQSSESCAQVILALTALDIDPTADERFQKNQRNVVVALMDFRLSDGGFAHEKDGPLDAMAGEQAMQALTAMELRQQGEGRFFDLTAAHPVQLETTPDTDTETPAESGGSFPVLPVVLIVIAVVIAMALVLVLKKKRENNV
;
A
#
# COMPACT_ATOMS: atom_id res chain seq x y z
N MET A 1 14.39 -57.68 35.66
CA MET A 1 13.32 -57.77 34.66
C MET A 1 12.19 -56.74 34.84
N LYS A 2 11.65 -56.46 36.02
CA LYS A 2 10.59 -55.47 36.24
C LYS A 2 10.99 -54.01 35.93
N THR A 3 12.19 -53.59 36.36
CA THR A 3 12.74 -52.23 36.15
C THR A 3 12.95 -51.90 34.68
N MET A 4 13.41 -52.83 33.85
CA MET A 4 13.65 -52.66 32.44
C MET A 4 12.36 -52.54 31.61
N LYS A 5 11.29 -53.19 32.05
CA LYS A 5 9.95 -53.08 31.43
C LYS A 5 9.32 -51.72 31.76
N MET A 6 9.54 -51.21 32.97
CA MET A 6 9.07 -49.88 33.40
C MET A 6 9.78 -48.73 32.64
N LEU A 7 11.13 -48.80 32.45
CA LEU A 7 11.87 -47.83 31.67
C LEU A 7 11.44 -47.80 30.18
N ARG A 8 11.16 -48.98 29.62
CA ARG A 8 10.69 -49.08 28.21
C ARG A 8 9.30 -48.48 28.01
N ASN A 9 8.42 -48.65 29.00
CA ASN A 9 7.09 -48.06 28.96
C ASN A 9 7.11 -46.53 29.17
N LEU A 10 8.01 -46.03 30.05
CA LEU A 10 8.23 -44.59 30.22
C LEU A 10 8.83 -43.91 28.97
N ALA A 11 9.78 -44.57 28.30
CA ALA A 11 10.34 -44.06 27.05
C ALA A 11 9.31 -44.07 25.92
N ALA A 12 8.44 -45.09 25.83
CA ALA A 12 7.35 -45.12 24.85
C ALA A 12 6.28 -44.06 25.14
N LEU A 13 5.97 -43.81 26.43
CA LEU A 13 5.03 -42.75 26.81
C LEU A 13 5.59 -41.36 26.51
N ALA A 14 6.88 -41.11 26.79
CA ALA A 14 7.54 -39.88 26.50
C ALA A 14 7.64 -39.61 24.95
N ALA A 15 7.93 -40.65 24.18
CA ALA A 15 7.93 -40.56 22.71
C ALA A 15 6.51 -40.30 22.16
N ALA A 16 5.48 -40.93 22.72
CA ALA A 16 4.09 -40.66 22.33
C ALA A 16 3.60 -39.26 22.74
N LEU A 17 4.06 -38.74 23.89
CA LEU A 17 3.79 -37.35 24.31
C LEU A 17 4.51 -36.32 23.42
N LEU A 18 5.78 -36.60 23.06
CA LEU A 18 6.50 -35.76 22.11
C LEU A 18 5.85 -35.76 20.72
N LEU A 19 5.40 -36.91 20.23
CA LEU A 19 4.68 -37.04 18.98
C LEU A 19 3.30 -36.33 19.03
N ALA A 20 2.60 -36.44 20.15
CA ALA A 20 1.34 -35.73 20.35
C ALA A 20 1.54 -34.20 20.44
N LEU A 21 2.62 -33.74 21.09
CA LEU A 21 3.00 -32.32 21.14
C LEU A 21 3.40 -31.77 19.77
N THR A 22 4.07 -32.55 18.90
CA THR A 22 4.39 -32.14 17.54
C THR A 22 3.19 -32.18 16.59
N LEU A 23 2.17 -33.00 16.87
CA LEU A 23 0.92 -33.06 16.11
C LEU A 23 -0.14 -32.05 16.61
N CYS A 24 0.03 -31.51 17.82
CA CYS A 24 -0.82 -30.50 18.44
C CYS A 24 -0.20 -29.09 18.45
N VAL A 25 0.88 -28.84 17.68
CA VAL A 25 1.18 -27.45 17.30
C VAL A 25 0.05 -27.06 16.35
N PRO A 26 -0.91 -26.20 16.78
CA PRO A 26 -1.77 -25.59 15.78
C PRO A 26 -0.81 -24.99 14.78
N ALA A 27 -1.04 -25.18 13.50
CA ALA A 27 -0.46 -24.29 12.51
C ALA A 27 -0.96 -22.90 12.95
N PHE A 28 -0.13 -22.18 13.71
CA PHE A 28 -0.30 -20.75 13.85
C PHE A 28 -0.13 -20.29 12.41
N GLY A 29 -1.25 -19.95 11.75
CA GLY A 29 -1.21 -19.27 10.49
C GLY A 29 -0.24 -18.11 10.70
N GLU A 30 0.72 -17.95 9.83
CA GLU A 30 1.60 -16.80 9.86
C GLU A 30 0.70 -15.56 9.94
N THR A 31 1.04 -14.64 10.82
CA THR A 31 0.32 -13.37 10.87
C THR A 31 0.44 -12.76 9.46
N PRO A 32 -0.68 -12.40 8.80
CA PRO A 32 -0.63 -11.87 7.44
C PRO A 32 0.31 -10.65 7.40
N SER A 33 1.11 -10.55 6.35
CA SER A 33 1.93 -9.37 6.08
C SER A 33 1.03 -8.17 5.76
N TRP A 34 1.58 -6.98 5.75
CA TRP A 34 0.85 -5.79 5.30
C TRP A 34 0.46 -5.92 3.83
N GLY A 35 1.32 -6.56 3.01
CA GLY A 35 1.05 -6.89 1.61
C GLY A 35 -0.13 -7.86 1.46
N ASP A 36 -0.24 -8.90 2.31
CA ASP A 36 -1.40 -9.79 2.31
C ASP A 36 -2.70 -9.04 2.62
N LEU A 37 -2.66 -8.14 3.60
CA LEU A 37 -3.82 -7.31 3.94
C LEU A 37 -4.19 -6.32 2.83
N ALA A 38 -3.22 -5.78 2.09
CA ALA A 38 -3.48 -4.95 0.92
C ALA A 38 -4.10 -5.78 -0.23
N MET A 39 -3.64 -7.02 -0.43
CA MET A 39 -4.23 -7.96 -1.39
C MET A 39 -5.69 -8.28 -1.05
N ASP A 40 -6.02 -8.50 0.23
CA ASP A 40 -7.39 -8.78 0.67
C ASP A 40 -8.37 -7.66 0.26
N VAL A 41 -7.92 -6.40 0.23
CA VAL A 41 -8.74 -5.28 -0.24
C VAL A 41 -9.15 -5.47 -1.70
N ALA A 42 -8.20 -5.83 -2.57
CA ALA A 42 -8.49 -6.07 -3.99
C ALA A 42 -9.41 -7.28 -4.18
N VAL A 43 -9.24 -8.34 -3.38
CA VAL A 43 -10.13 -9.52 -3.37
C VAL A 43 -11.54 -9.11 -2.97
N ALA A 44 -11.72 -8.32 -1.91
CA ALA A 44 -13.02 -7.81 -1.49
C ALA A 44 -13.70 -6.96 -2.58
N GLN A 45 -12.93 -6.09 -3.25
CA GLN A 45 -13.44 -5.27 -4.35
C GLN A 45 -13.88 -6.11 -5.57
N ARG A 46 -13.18 -7.22 -5.88
CA ARG A 46 -13.60 -8.18 -6.91
C ARG A 46 -14.88 -8.90 -6.51
N ALA A 47 -14.93 -9.40 -5.28
CA ALA A 47 -16.09 -10.14 -4.77
C ALA A 47 -17.37 -9.29 -4.79
N GLU A 48 -17.29 -8.02 -4.36
CA GLU A 48 -18.42 -7.08 -4.38
C GLU A 48 -18.99 -6.88 -5.79
N ARG A 49 -18.13 -6.92 -6.82
CA ARG A 49 -18.51 -6.74 -8.22
C ARG A 49 -18.78 -8.05 -8.96
N GLY A 50 -18.68 -9.20 -8.30
CA GLY A 50 -18.84 -10.52 -8.92
C GLY A 50 -17.75 -10.84 -9.95
N ILE A 51 -16.56 -10.24 -9.81
CA ILE A 51 -15.40 -10.48 -10.68
C ILE A 51 -14.58 -11.62 -10.10
N ALA A 52 -14.24 -12.63 -10.90
CA ALA A 52 -13.41 -13.75 -10.46
C ALA A 52 -11.96 -13.32 -10.20
N ASP A 53 -11.26 -14.01 -9.30
CA ASP A 53 -9.89 -13.64 -8.86
C ASP A 53 -8.87 -13.59 -9.99
N ASN A 54 -9.07 -14.35 -11.05
CA ASN A 54 -8.21 -14.41 -12.24
C ASN A 54 -8.63 -13.44 -13.37
N GLN A 55 -9.63 -12.59 -13.11
CA GLN A 55 -10.09 -11.57 -14.06
C GLN A 55 -9.59 -10.19 -13.65
N PRO A 56 -9.36 -9.27 -14.59
CA PRO A 56 -8.95 -7.91 -14.26
C PRO A 56 -10.04 -7.19 -13.48
N LEU A 57 -9.64 -6.50 -12.42
CA LEU A 57 -10.50 -5.59 -11.65
C LEU A 57 -10.61 -4.24 -12.33
N LEU A 58 -9.52 -3.75 -12.92
CA LEU A 58 -9.42 -2.43 -13.55
C LEU A 58 -10.04 -2.45 -14.95
N THR A 59 -11.37 -2.56 -15.01
CA THR A 59 -12.15 -2.54 -16.25
C THR A 59 -12.98 -1.26 -16.37
N GLU A 60 -13.50 -0.96 -17.56
CA GLU A 60 -14.35 0.23 -17.77
C GLU A 60 -15.64 0.17 -16.94
N ASP A 61 -16.19 -1.02 -16.73
CA ASP A 61 -17.42 -1.20 -15.97
C ASP A 61 -17.21 -1.10 -14.45
N ALA A 62 -16.08 -1.60 -13.95
CA ALA A 62 -15.81 -1.65 -12.52
C ALA A 62 -15.03 -0.42 -12.00
N PHE A 63 -14.02 0.00 -12.76
CA PHE A 63 -13.14 1.12 -12.44
C PHE A 63 -12.81 1.91 -13.71
N PRO A 64 -13.72 2.80 -14.18
CA PRO A 64 -13.52 3.60 -15.39
C PRO A 64 -12.32 4.54 -15.23
N ALA A 65 -11.40 4.50 -16.22
CA ALA A 65 -10.20 5.31 -16.21
C ALA A 65 -10.52 6.81 -16.25
N GLY A 66 -9.75 7.61 -15.49
CA GLY A 66 -9.96 9.05 -15.35
C GLY A 66 -10.89 9.45 -14.20
N SER A 67 -11.52 8.50 -13.50
CA SER A 67 -12.23 8.78 -12.25
C SER A 67 -11.26 8.74 -11.05
N SER A 68 -11.51 9.57 -10.03
CA SER A 68 -10.60 9.71 -8.89
C SER A 68 -10.37 8.36 -8.18
N VAL A 69 -11.44 7.68 -7.79
CA VAL A 69 -11.33 6.39 -7.07
C VAL A 69 -10.66 5.33 -7.93
N SER A 70 -10.96 5.28 -9.24
CA SER A 70 -10.36 4.28 -10.14
C SER A 70 -8.86 4.46 -10.31
N ASP A 71 -8.43 5.71 -10.54
CA ASP A 71 -7.02 6.02 -10.77
C ASP A 71 -6.19 5.75 -9.50
N TRP A 72 -6.68 6.16 -8.32
CA TRP A 72 -6.02 5.86 -7.06
C TRP A 72 -6.02 4.37 -6.72
N THR A 73 -7.10 3.63 -7.04
CA THR A 73 -7.14 2.16 -6.90
C THR A 73 -6.09 1.50 -7.80
N ALA A 74 -5.99 1.92 -9.07
CA ALA A 74 -5.01 1.38 -10.01
C ALA A 74 -3.57 1.61 -9.52
N LEU A 75 -3.28 2.83 -9.05
CA LEU A 75 -1.99 3.18 -8.46
C LEU A 75 -1.69 2.31 -7.23
N ALA A 76 -2.65 2.20 -6.30
CA ALA A 76 -2.47 1.43 -5.06
C ALA A 76 -2.20 -0.05 -5.35
N MET A 77 -2.97 -0.67 -6.25
CA MET A 77 -2.80 -2.06 -6.69
C MET A 77 -1.43 -2.28 -7.34
N ALA A 78 -1.00 -1.38 -8.22
CA ALA A 78 0.30 -1.48 -8.89
C ALA A 78 1.44 -1.42 -7.88
N ARG A 79 1.37 -0.49 -6.91
CA ARG A 79 2.37 -0.35 -5.84
C ARG A 79 2.37 -1.53 -4.87
N ALA A 80 1.21 -2.16 -4.64
CA ALA A 80 1.09 -3.37 -3.83
C ALA A 80 1.57 -4.64 -4.54
N GLY A 81 1.99 -4.56 -5.81
CA GLY A 81 2.40 -5.73 -6.59
C GLY A 81 1.24 -6.67 -6.96
N ILE A 82 0.01 -6.17 -6.91
CA ILE A 82 -1.20 -6.93 -7.26
C ILE A 82 -1.31 -7.00 -8.79
N ALA A 83 -1.40 -8.20 -9.35
CA ALA A 83 -1.52 -8.37 -10.79
C ALA A 83 -2.87 -7.89 -11.33
N ASP A 84 -2.85 -7.06 -12.39
CA ASP A 84 -4.05 -6.62 -13.12
C ASP A 84 -3.72 -6.19 -14.56
N ASP A 85 -4.72 -5.82 -15.36
CA ASP A 85 -4.54 -5.32 -16.74
C ASP A 85 -4.15 -3.83 -16.75
N TYR A 86 -2.95 -3.52 -16.29
CA TYR A 86 -2.43 -2.15 -16.26
C TYR A 86 -2.19 -1.57 -17.65
N ALA A 87 -1.78 -2.40 -18.61
CA ALA A 87 -1.60 -1.94 -19.99
C ALA A 87 -2.93 -1.49 -20.61
N GLY A 88 -4.00 -2.27 -20.43
CA GLY A 88 -5.33 -1.89 -20.86
C GLY A 88 -5.87 -0.67 -20.13
N TYR A 89 -5.59 -0.54 -18.82
CA TYR A 89 -5.97 0.66 -18.07
C TYR A 89 -5.27 1.91 -18.59
N LEU A 90 -3.95 1.85 -18.84
CA LEU A 90 -3.17 2.97 -19.40
C LEU A 90 -3.72 3.42 -20.76
N VAL A 91 -4.09 2.50 -21.64
CA VAL A 91 -4.71 2.82 -22.94
C VAL A 91 -6.02 3.60 -22.77
N ARG A 92 -6.87 3.17 -21.82
CA ARG A 92 -8.14 3.86 -21.53
C ARG A 92 -7.90 5.22 -20.88
N LEU A 93 -6.93 5.30 -19.96
CA LEU A 93 -6.58 6.55 -19.29
C LEU A 93 -6.00 7.58 -20.27
N GLN A 94 -5.14 7.16 -21.18
CA GLN A 94 -4.62 8.02 -22.25
C GLN A 94 -5.75 8.50 -23.16
N ALA A 95 -6.66 7.62 -23.59
CA ALA A 95 -7.81 8.02 -24.40
C ALA A 95 -8.74 9.00 -23.66
N TYR A 96 -8.89 8.85 -22.34
CA TYR A 96 -9.61 9.82 -21.51
C TYR A 96 -8.92 11.19 -21.55
N VAL A 97 -7.60 11.24 -21.34
CA VAL A 97 -6.80 12.47 -21.34
C VAL A 97 -6.89 13.17 -22.68
N GLU A 98 -6.64 12.46 -23.80
CA GLU A 98 -6.71 13.02 -25.15
C GLU A 98 -8.09 13.61 -25.48
N ARG A 99 -9.16 12.94 -25.04
CA ARG A 99 -10.52 13.43 -25.18
C ARG A 99 -10.73 14.73 -24.38
N GLN A 100 -10.25 14.81 -23.13
CA GLN A 100 -10.36 16.03 -22.33
C GLN A 100 -9.63 17.21 -23.01
N TYR A 101 -8.46 16.97 -23.58
CA TYR A 101 -7.75 18.00 -24.32
C TYR A 101 -8.48 18.42 -25.60
N ALA A 102 -9.10 17.50 -26.31
CA ALA A 102 -9.85 17.79 -27.51
C ALA A 102 -11.15 18.59 -27.25
N GLU A 103 -11.82 18.28 -26.13
CA GLU A 103 -13.11 18.88 -25.79
C GLU A 103 -12.97 20.17 -24.95
N ASN A 104 -12.00 20.21 -24.02
CA ASN A 104 -11.86 21.25 -23.01
C ASN A 104 -10.53 22.00 -23.04
N GLY A 105 -9.59 21.57 -23.87
CA GLY A 105 -8.23 22.14 -23.93
C GLY A 105 -7.29 21.73 -22.81
N GLY A 106 -7.72 20.82 -21.92
CA GLY A 106 -6.95 20.30 -20.80
C GLY A 106 -7.83 19.50 -19.84
N LEU A 107 -7.25 18.98 -18.77
CA LEU A 107 -8.00 18.16 -17.80
C LEU A 107 -8.94 19.01 -16.93
N HIS A 108 -8.49 20.16 -16.47
CA HIS A 108 -9.29 21.08 -15.66
C HIS A 108 -8.67 22.48 -15.63
N ALA A 109 -9.51 23.54 -15.64
CA ALA A 109 -9.03 24.92 -15.67
C ALA A 109 -8.51 25.43 -14.31
N VAL A 110 -8.96 24.86 -13.20
CA VAL A 110 -8.64 25.29 -11.82
C VAL A 110 -7.95 24.20 -11.01
N LYS A 111 -8.34 22.92 -11.21
CA LYS A 111 -7.86 21.81 -10.40
C LYS A 111 -6.61 21.17 -10.98
N ALA A 112 -5.44 21.65 -10.60
CA ALA A 112 -4.17 21.03 -10.94
C ALA A 112 -4.05 19.58 -10.45
N THR A 113 -4.74 19.23 -9.34
CA THR A 113 -4.74 17.87 -8.80
C THR A 113 -5.32 16.80 -9.71
N GLU A 114 -6.09 17.16 -10.74
CA GLU A 114 -6.52 16.21 -11.78
C GLU A 114 -5.31 15.74 -12.61
N TYR A 115 -4.40 16.65 -12.94
CA TYR A 115 -3.14 16.32 -13.62
C TYR A 115 -2.23 15.48 -12.73
N HIS A 116 -2.10 15.87 -11.45
CA HIS A 116 -1.24 15.18 -10.49
C HIS A 116 -1.66 13.73 -10.31
N ARG A 117 -2.97 13.48 -10.08
CA ARG A 117 -3.52 12.14 -9.95
C ARG A 117 -3.18 11.28 -11.17
N ILE A 118 -3.50 11.78 -12.37
CA ILE A 118 -3.31 11.01 -13.60
C ILE A 118 -1.82 10.80 -13.89
N ALA A 119 -0.96 11.80 -13.63
CA ALA A 119 0.49 11.65 -13.79
C ALA A 119 1.08 10.58 -12.85
N LEU A 120 0.69 10.61 -11.57
CA LEU A 120 1.11 9.62 -10.58
C LEU A 120 0.61 8.22 -10.95
N THR A 121 -0.65 8.12 -11.38
CA THR A 121 -1.23 6.83 -11.82
C THR A 121 -0.48 6.32 -13.05
N ALA A 122 -0.28 7.15 -14.08
CA ALA A 122 0.44 6.75 -15.28
C ALA A 122 1.84 6.22 -14.94
N ALA A 123 2.60 6.93 -14.10
CA ALA A 123 3.93 6.52 -13.67
C ALA A 123 3.90 5.19 -12.89
N ALA A 124 2.98 5.03 -11.94
CA ALA A 124 2.85 3.80 -11.15
C ALA A 124 2.53 2.57 -12.01
N LEU A 125 1.79 2.78 -13.10
CA LEU A 125 1.43 1.74 -14.05
C LEU A 125 2.50 1.49 -15.14
N GLY A 126 3.65 2.18 -15.07
CA GLY A 126 4.76 2.02 -16.02
C GLY A 126 4.64 2.84 -17.30
N GLY A 127 3.70 3.80 -17.36
CA GLY A 127 3.60 4.81 -18.41
C GLY A 127 4.54 6.00 -18.17
N ASP A 128 4.74 6.81 -19.20
CA ASP A 128 5.51 8.05 -19.11
C ASP A 128 4.56 9.26 -19.00
N PRO A 129 4.42 9.88 -17.81
CA PRO A 129 3.52 11.03 -17.65
C PRO A 129 4.01 12.31 -18.35
N ALA A 130 5.28 12.39 -18.76
CA ALA A 130 5.81 13.52 -19.53
C ALA A 130 5.48 13.43 -21.02
N VAL A 131 5.05 12.24 -21.49
CA VAL A 131 4.62 12.01 -22.89
C VAL A 131 3.37 11.12 -22.87
N PHE A 132 2.24 11.67 -22.39
CA PHE A 132 1.01 10.90 -22.16
C PHE A 132 -0.10 11.24 -23.15
N GLY A 133 0.05 10.72 -24.37
CA GLY A 133 -0.87 11.00 -25.47
C GLY A 133 -0.54 12.28 -26.25
N ALA A 134 -1.46 12.72 -27.12
CA ALA A 134 -1.28 13.87 -27.99
C ALA A 134 -2.48 14.83 -27.94
N LYS A 135 -2.18 16.12 -28.03
CA LYS A 135 -3.17 17.19 -28.24
C LYS A 135 -3.71 17.14 -29.68
N PRO A 136 -4.82 17.83 -29.97
CA PRO A 136 -5.38 17.87 -31.33
C PRO A 136 -4.42 18.38 -32.42
N ASP A 137 -3.41 19.18 -32.06
CA ASP A 137 -2.39 19.68 -32.99
C ASP A 137 -1.21 18.70 -33.16
N GLY A 138 -1.24 17.54 -32.50
CA GLY A 138 -0.21 16.52 -32.57
C GLY A 138 0.94 16.71 -31.59
N THR A 139 0.94 17.77 -30.76
CA THR A 139 1.96 17.93 -29.71
C THR A 139 1.70 16.95 -28.55
N ALA A 140 2.77 16.44 -27.93
CA ALA A 140 2.66 15.57 -26.79
C ALA A 140 2.02 16.28 -25.58
N ILE A 141 1.27 15.54 -24.78
CA ILE A 141 0.74 16.01 -23.50
C ILE A 141 1.78 15.67 -22.43
N ASP A 142 2.28 16.70 -21.75
CA ASP A 142 3.14 16.56 -20.58
C ASP A 142 2.34 16.85 -19.31
N LEU A 143 1.81 15.78 -18.69
CA LEU A 143 0.99 15.89 -17.48
C LEU A 143 1.78 16.43 -16.29
N VAL A 144 3.10 16.16 -16.25
CA VAL A 144 3.97 16.64 -15.16
C VAL A 144 4.18 18.15 -15.30
N ALA A 145 4.66 18.61 -16.44
CA ALA A 145 4.89 20.03 -16.65
C ALA A 145 3.61 20.85 -16.55
N GLU A 146 2.56 20.42 -17.25
CA GLU A 146 1.30 21.16 -17.35
C GLU A 146 0.49 21.14 -16.04
N GLY A 147 0.64 20.10 -15.22
CA GLY A 147 0.01 20.01 -13.90
C GLY A 147 0.82 20.66 -12.77
N THR A 148 2.13 20.92 -12.95
CA THR A 148 3.01 21.37 -11.88
C THR A 148 3.75 22.66 -12.25
N TYR A 149 5.02 22.56 -12.61
CA TYR A 149 5.92 23.71 -12.77
C TYR A 149 5.55 24.64 -13.92
N ASN A 150 4.77 24.22 -14.90
CA ASN A 150 4.23 25.05 -15.99
C ASN A 150 2.71 25.16 -15.99
N TRP A 151 2.06 24.97 -14.83
CA TRP A 151 0.61 25.11 -14.69
C TRP A 151 0.09 26.43 -15.23
N GLN A 152 -0.92 26.38 -16.12
CA GLN A 152 -1.50 27.52 -16.83
C GLN A 152 -3.00 27.69 -16.53
N GLY A 153 -3.51 27.13 -15.42
CA GLY A 153 -4.91 27.29 -15.06
C GLY A 153 -5.32 28.72 -14.76
N GLU A 154 -6.62 28.92 -14.53
CA GLU A 154 -7.21 30.24 -14.24
C GLU A 154 -6.68 30.85 -12.94
N GLU A 155 -6.28 30.00 -11.98
CA GLU A 155 -5.67 30.38 -10.72
C GLU A 155 -4.26 29.75 -10.61
N ASP A 156 -3.52 30.07 -9.55
CA ASP A 156 -2.26 29.39 -9.26
C ASP A 156 -2.46 27.93 -8.83
N LEU A 157 -1.39 27.21 -8.51
CA LEU A 157 -1.48 25.82 -8.05
C LEU A 157 -2.35 25.65 -6.79
N GLY A 158 -2.47 26.70 -5.98
CA GLY A 158 -3.31 26.73 -4.78
C GLY A 158 -4.77 27.11 -5.01
N GLY A 159 -5.23 27.25 -6.25
CA GLY A 159 -6.59 27.69 -6.57
C GLY A 159 -7.71 26.84 -5.97
N GLN A 160 -7.44 25.55 -5.71
CA GLN A 160 -8.35 24.68 -4.98
C GLN A 160 -7.95 24.41 -3.52
N GLY A 161 -6.95 25.13 -3.00
CA GLY A 161 -6.38 25.00 -1.67
C GLY A 161 -4.96 24.43 -1.68
N LEU A 162 -4.40 24.24 -0.49
CA LEU A 162 -3.00 23.86 -0.29
C LEU A 162 -2.62 22.52 -0.95
N ASN A 163 -3.59 21.61 -1.13
CA ASN A 163 -3.37 20.32 -1.78
C ASN A 163 -2.84 20.45 -3.22
N GLY A 164 -3.14 21.56 -3.92
CA GLY A 164 -2.55 21.81 -5.24
C GLY A 164 -1.02 21.94 -5.19
N TRP A 165 -0.48 22.70 -4.26
CA TRP A 165 0.95 22.83 -4.04
C TRP A 165 1.59 21.55 -3.50
N ILE A 166 0.92 20.87 -2.56
CA ILE A 166 1.36 19.60 -1.97
C ILE A 166 1.53 18.54 -3.06
N PHE A 167 0.49 18.31 -3.86
CA PHE A 167 0.54 17.29 -4.89
C PHE A 167 1.41 17.67 -6.10
N ALA A 168 1.61 18.97 -6.39
CA ALA A 168 2.58 19.40 -7.40
C ALA A 168 4.01 19.00 -6.98
N LEU A 169 4.43 19.33 -5.75
CA LEU A 169 5.73 18.93 -5.21
C LEU A 169 5.89 17.41 -5.18
N LEU A 170 4.88 16.72 -4.63
CA LEU A 170 4.88 15.26 -4.53
C LEU A 170 4.99 14.60 -5.92
N THR A 171 4.30 15.12 -6.94
CA THR A 171 4.33 14.58 -8.30
C THR A 171 5.72 14.70 -8.92
N ILE A 172 6.35 15.90 -8.88
CA ILE A 172 7.69 16.07 -9.47
C ILE A 172 8.75 15.22 -8.78
N ASP A 173 8.61 14.99 -7.46
CA ASP A 173 9.52 14.13 -6.70
C ASP A 173 9.25 12.65 -6.97
N ALA A 174 7.99 12.25 -7.03
CA ALA A 174 7.60 10.86 -7.25
C ALA A 174 8.11 10.31 -8.59
N VAL A 175 8.11 11.14 -9.64
CA VAL A 175 8.57 10.73 -10.97
C VAL A 175 10.02 11.14 -11.27
N GLY A 176 10.70 11.79 -10.32
CA GLY A 176 12.08 12.27 -10.49
C GLY A 176 12.22 13.36 -11.53
N ALA A 177 11.20 14.22 -11.72
CA ALA A 177 11.22 15.26 -12.74
C ALA A 177 12.23 16.36 -12.43
N GLU A 178 13.00 16.77 -13.44
CA GLU A 178 13.81 18.00 -13.42
C GLU A 178 12.94 19.22 -13.75
N VAL A 179 12.95 20.22 -12.85
CA VAL A 179 12.24 21.48 -13.09
C VAL A 179 13.13 22.43 -13.86
N PRO A 180 12.76 22.88 -15.08
CA PRO A 180 13.54 23.82 -15.85
C PRO A 180 13.74 25.16 -15.12
N ALA A 181 14.88 25.81 -15.34
CA ALA A 181 15.22 27.09 -14.70
C ALA A 181 14.26 28.24 -15.08
N ASP A 182 13.62 28.14 -16.23
CA ASP A 182 12.65 29.11 -16.77
C ASP A 182 11.18 28.65 -16.55
N ALA A 183 10.95 27.61 -15.74
CA ALA A 183 9.63 27.19 -15.37
C ALA A 183 8.86 28.29 -14.62
N ARG A 184 7.52 28.28 -14.76
CA ARG A 184 6.65 29.24 -14.06
C ARG A 184 6.75 29.13 -12.54
N TYR A 185 6.85 27.89 -12.02
CA TYR A 185 7.04 27.60 -10.60
C TYR A 185 8.26 26.71 -10.43
N SER A 186 9.20 27.15 -9.64
CA SER A 186 10.34 26.33 -9.25
C SER A 186 9.91 25.33 -8.14
N ARG A 187 10.74 24.31 -7.92
CA ARG A 187 10.61 23.42 -6.76
C ARG A 187 10.61 24.20 -5.43
N GLN A 188 11.41 25.26 -5.35
CA GLN A 188 11.48 26.10 -4.15
C GLN A 188 10.19 26.90 -3.94
N ASP A 189 9.53 27.38 -5.00
CA ASP A 189 8.23 28.06 -4.86
C ASP A 189 7.16 27.14 -4.28
N MET A 190 7.15 25.85 -4.69
CA MET A 190 6.24 24.85 -4.14
C MET A 190 6.53 24.58 -2.65
N LEU A 191 7.80 24.44 -2.29
CA LEU A 191 8.23 24.28 -0.88
C LEU A 191 7.83 25.49 -0.04
N ASP A 192 8.10 26.69 -0.52
CA ASP A 192 7.80 27.93 0.20
C ASP A 192 6.28 28.12 0.39
N ALA A 193 5.49 27.76 -0.63
CA ALA A 193 4.04 27.79 -0.53
C ALA A 193 3.52 26.85 0.57
N ILE A 194 4.04 25.61 0.64
CA ILE A 194 3.64 24.64 1.67
C ILE A 194 4.12 25.11 3.04
N VAL A 195 5.39 25.42 3.19
CA VAL A 195 5.99 25.79 4.51
C VAL A 195 5.35 27.06 5.09
N SER A 196 5.08 28.07 4.26
CA SER A 196 4.44 29.32 4.71
C SER A 196 2.97 29.16 5.09
N ALA A 197 2.31 28.09 4.67
CA ALA A 197 0.92 27.78 5.00
C ALA A 197 0.77 27.07 6.35
N GLN A 198 1.89 26.74 7.04
CA GLN A 198 1.81 26.10 8.35
C GLN A 198 1.10 26.99 9.36
N LEU A 199 0.12 26.42 10.06
CA LEU A 199 -0.68 27.10 11.08
C LEU A 199 0.10 27.26 12.40
N PRO A 200 -0.33 28.18 13.28
CA PRO A 200 0.32 28.37 14.58
C PRO A 200 0.34 27.16 15.51
N ASP A 201 -0.59 26.21 15.31
CA ASP A 201 -0.63 24.94 16.03
C ASP A 201 0.30 23.87 15.42
N GLY A 202 0.99 24.19 14.32
CA GLY A 202 1.91 23.32 13.62
C GLY A 202 1.28 22.49 12.51
N GLY A 203 -0.03 22.44 12.41
CA GLY A 203 -0.72 21.70 11.34
C GLY A 203 -0.88 22.49 10.05
N PHE A 204 -1.65 21.92 9.12
CA PHE A 204 -2.00 22.53 7.84
C PHE A 204 -3.51 22.43 7.61
N SER A 205 -4.05 23.29 6.75
CA SER A 205 -5.44 23.25 6.32
C SER A 205 -5.57 23.46 4.83
N LEU A 206 -6.70 23.07 4.25
CA LEU A 206 -6.93 23.16 2.80
C LEU A 206 -6.96 24.63 2.33
N GLY A 207 -7.67 25.50 3.04
CA GLY A 207 -7.88 26.90 2.64
C GLY A 207 -7.80 27.89 3.78
N GLY A 208 -7.08 27.59 4.86
CA GLY A 208 -7.03 28.37 6.10
C GLY A 208 -8.11 27.92 7.10
N GLY A 209 -7.98 28.40 8.34
CA GLY A 209 -8.88 28.00 9.44
C GLY A 209 -8.24 27.00 10.38
N ALA A 210 -9.03 26.04 10.89
CA ALA A 210 -8.51 25.00 11.77
C ALA A 210 -7.64 23.99 11.01
N MET A 211 -6.71 23.37 11.72
CA MET A 211 -5.93 22.26 11.21
C MET A 211 -6.85 21.15 10.66
N ASP A 212 -6.48 20.61 9.52
CA ASP A 212 -7.05 19.44 8.89
C ASP A 212 -6.03 18.30 8.95
N VAL A 213 -6.44 17.13 9.46
CA VAL A 213 -5.58 15.95 9.64
C VAL A 213 -5.05 15.47 8.31
N ASP A 214 -5.94 15.35 7.30
CA ASP A 214 -5.59 14.79 6.01
C ASP A 214 -4.62 15.71 5.25
N ILE A 215 -4.88 17.02 5.24
CA ILE A 215 -3.98 18.01 4.62
C ILE A 215 -2.64 18.06 5.34
N THR A 216 -2.63 17.97 6.67
CA THR A 216 -1.39 17.91 7.45
C THR A 216 -0.57 16.66 7.11
N ALA A 217 -1.22 15.51 7.01
CA ALA A 217 -0.57 14.27 6.61
C ALA A 217 -0.06 14.31 5.17
N MET A 218 -0.83 14.86 4.22
CA MET A 218 -0.41 15.04 2.83
C MET A 218 0.78 16.01 2.71
N ALA A 219 0.79 17.10 3.48
CA ALA A 219 1.92 18.04 3.51
C ALA A 219 3.20 17.33 4.02
N LEU A 220 3.11 16.49 5.04
CA LEU A 220 4.23 15.70 5.54
C LEU A 220 4.75 14.70 4.50
N GLN A 221 3.87 14.09 3.70
CA GLN A 221 4.28 13.19 2.61
C GLN A 221 5.12 13.95 1.58
N ALA A 222 4.69 15.15 1.16
CA ALA A 222 5.41 15.98 0.21
C ALA A 222 6.72 16.55 0.78
N LEU A 223 6.76 16.88 2.08
CA LEU A 223 7.94 17.42 2.76
C LEU A 223 8.93 16.33 3.21
N ALA A 224 8.59 15.06 3.16
CA ALA A 224 9.44 13.97 3.63
C ALA A 224 10.85 13.93 2.99
N PRO A 225 11.03 14.19 1.67
CA PRO A 225 12.36 14.31 1.05
C PRO A 225 13.20 15.47 1.59
N TYR A 226 12.55 16.47 2.18
CA TYR A 226 13.15 17.72 2.66
C TYR A 226 13.28 17.79 4.18
N ARG A 227 13.23 16.62 4.84
CA ARG A 227 13.26 16.50 6.30
C ARG A 227 14.45 17.22 6.95
N GLU A 228 15.62 17.15 6.32
CA GLU A 228 16.83 17.83 6.82
C GLU A 228 16.78 19.34 6.62
N GLN A 229 16.05 19.82 5.60
CA GLN A 229 15.91 21.24 5.28
C GLN A 229 14.85 21.92 6.14
N TYR A 230 13.77 21.22 6.52
CA TYR A 230 12.62 21.75 7.26
C TYR A 230 12.28 20.95 8.53
N PRO A 231 13.27 20.63 9.40
CA PRO A 231 13.03 19.77 10.56
C PRO A 231 11.98 20.35 11.53
N GLU A 232 12.01 21.66 11.76
CA GLU A 232 11.10 22.33 12.70
C GLU A 232 9.64 22.32 12.21
N VAL A 233 9.43 22.49 10.89
CA VAL A 233 8.11 22.45 10.25
C VAL A 233 7.53 21.04 10.36
N ILE A 234 8.34 20.02 10.04
CA ILE A 234 7.93 18.61 10.09
C ILE A 234 7.65 18.18 11.53
N ASP A 235 8.50 18.54 12.49
CA ASP A 235 8.29 18.19 13.89
C ASP A 235 7.04 18.87 14.47
N ALA A 236 6.76 20.13 14.11
CA ALA A 236 5.55 20.83 14.52
C ALA A 236 4.30 20.13 13.96
N ALA A 237 4.32 19.72 12.69
CA ALA A 237 3.21 19.01 12.04
C ALA A 237 2.98 17.61 12.66
N LEU A 238 4.04 16.87 12.95
CA LEU A 238 3.95 15.59 13.66
C LEU A 238 3.36 15.74 15.07
N ASN A 239 3.73 16.81 15.80
CA ASN A 239 3.17 17.10 17.11
C ASN A 239 1.70 17.50 17.03
N ALA A 240 1.30 18.26 16.01
CA ALA A 240 -0.09 18.63 15.75
C ALA A 240 -0.93 17.37 15.45
N LEU A 241 -0.47 16.46 14.59
CA LEU A 241 -1.13 15.18 14.35
C LEU A 241 -1.22 14.32 15.61
N SER A 242 -0.13 14.24 16.39
CA SER A 242 -0.14 13.50 17.66
C SER A 242 -1.16 14.08 18.66
N ALA A 243 -1.32 15.41 18.71
CA ALA A 243 -2.30 16.06 19.55
C ALA A 243 -3.75 15.82 19.09
N ALA A 244 -3.97 15.70 17.77
CA ALA A 244 -5.28 15.43 17.17
C ALA A 244 -5.69 13.96 17.26
N GLN A 245 -4.74 13.04 17.54
CA GLN A 245 -5.04 11.62 17.65
C GLN A 245 -5.98 11.35 18.82
N THR A 246 -7.08 10.66 18.55
CA THR A 246 -8.12 10.34 19.53
C THR A 246 -7.69 9.24 20.51
N VAL A 247 -8.45 9.06 21.58
CA VAL A 247 -8.22 7.98 22.57
C VAL A 247 -8.37 6.57 21.97
N THR A 248 -9.02 6.44 20.82
CA THR A 248 -9.15 5.18 20.07
C THR A 248 -7.93 4.86 19.20
N GLY A 249 -6.96 5.78 19.13
CA GLY A 249 -5.80 5.68 18.25
C GLY A 249 -6.03 6.19 16.83
N GLY A 250 -7.27 6.52 16.47
CA GLY A 250 -7.66 7.03 15.16
C GLY A 250 -7.67 8.55 15.07
N PHE A 251 -8.20 9.05 13.97
CA PHE A 251 -8.29 10.48 13.67
C PHE A 251 -9.70 10.87 13.24
N GLU A 252 -10.07 12.11 13.50
CA GLU A 252 -11.34 12.69 13.08
C GLU A 252 -11.09 13.73 11.99
N SER A 253 -11.86 13.64 10.92
CA SER A 253 -11.98 14.67 9.90
C SER A 253 -13.47 14.98 9.71
N TRP A 254 -13.84 16.27 9.58
CA TRP A 254 -15.23 16.71 9.43
C TRP A 254 -16.19 16.23 10.53
N GLY A 255 -15.67 15.94 11.72
CA GLY A 255 -16.46 15.56 12.90
C GLY A 255 -16.78 14.08 13.02
N ALA A 256 -16.18 13.22 12.21
CA ALA A 256 -16.27 11.77 12.30
C ALA A 256 -14.89 11.12 12.19
N GLN A 257 -14.71 9.98 12.84
CA GLN A 257 -13.53 9.13 12.59
C GLN A 257 -13.72 8.40 11.27
N SER A 258 -12.68 8.43 10.42
CA SER A 258 -12.68 7.76 9.14
C SER A 258 -11.44 6.90 8.94
N SER A 259 -11.56 5.88 8.10
CA SER A 259 -10.44 5.04 7.69
C SER A 259 -9.40 5.84 6.91
N GLU A 260 -9.86 6.79 6.08
CA GLU A 260 -9.03 7.61 5.21
C GLU A 260 -8.07 8.49 6.01
N SER A 261 -8.55 9.15 7.08
CA SER A 261 -7.69 9.95 7.93
C SER A 261 -6.62 9.11 8.63
N CYS A 262 -6.96 7.89 9.05
CA CYS A 262 -5.96 6.94 9.56
C CYS A 262 -4.94 6.56 8.47
N ALA A 263 -5.40 6.28 7.25
CA ALA A 263 -4.56 5.91 6.13
C ALA A 263 -3.59 7.04 5.75
N GLN A 264 -4.07 8.29 5.66
CA GLN A 264 -3.22 9.44 5.34
C GLN A 264 -2.11 9.66 6.37
N VAL A 265 -2.43 9.48 7.68
CA VAL A 265 -1.41 9.60 8.73
C VAL A 265 -0.38 8.46 8.66
N ILE A 266 -0.79 7.21 8.34
CA ILE A 266 0.15 6.09 8.12
C ILE A 266 1.07 6.40 6.94
N LEU A 267 0.54 6.91 5.82
CA LEU A 267 1.33 7.33 4.66
C LEU A 267 2.36 8.41 5.03
N ALA A 268 1.97 9.40 5.83
CA ALA A 268 2.87 10.45 6.29
C ALA A 268 4.01 9.91 7.17
N LEU A 269 3.67 9.05 8.14
CA LEU A 269 4.66 8.47 9.05
C LEU A 269 5.65 7.57 8.29
N THR A 270 5.16 6.70 7.43
CA THR A 270 6.01 5.81 6.62
C THR A 270 6.87 6.59 5.62
N ALA A 271 6.36 7.68 5.03
CA ALA A 271 7.15 8.55 4.17
C ALA A 271 8.35 9.19 4.89
N LEU A 272 8.21 9.46 6.20
CA LEU A 272 9.26 9.97 7.08
C LEU A 272 10.12 8.87 7.71
N ASP A 273 9.94 7.61 7.33
CA ASP A 273 10.56 6.41 7.93
C ASP A 273 10.25 6.27 9.43
N ILE A 274 9.10 6.73 9.87
CA ILE A 274 8.59 6.56 11.23
C ILE A 274 7.71 5.31 11.26
N ASP A 275 7.88 4.45 12.28
CA ASP A 275 7.04 3.27 12.46
C ASP A 275 5.68 3.65 13.10
N PRO A 276 4.55 3.56 12.35
CA PRO A 276 3.24 3.92 12.89
C PRO A 276 2.77 3.00 14.03
N THR A 277 3.38 1.82 14.18
CA THR A 277 3.03 0.86 15.23
C THR A 277 3.80 1.08 16.52
N ALA A 278 4.94 1.79 16.50
CA ALA A 278 5.88 1.85 17.61
C ALA A 278 6.21 3.28 18.09
N ASP A 279 6.05 4.33 17.27
CA ASP A 279 6.38 5.70 17.68
C ASP A 279 5.49 6.15 18.86
N GLU A 280 6.13 6.57 19.95
CA GLU A 280 5.45 6.91 21.21
C GLU A 280 4.48 8.09 21.09
N ARG A 281 4.68 9.01 20.13
CA ARG A 281 3.78 10.14 19.88
C ARG A 281 2.41 9.66 19.43
N PHE A 282 2.36 8.54 18.70
CA PHE A 282 1.16 7.99 18.09
C PHE A 282 0.58 6.78 18.85
N GLN A 283 0.90 6.66 20.15
CA GLN A 283 0.32 5.68 21.05
C GLN A 283 -0.69 6.33 21.97
N LYS A 284 -1.97 5.96 21.88
CA LYS A 284 -3.07 6.44 22.74
C LYS A 284 -3.77 5.25 23.39
N ASN A 285 -3.77 5.16 24.70
CA ASN A 285 -4.42 4.06 25.44
C ASN A 285 -4.02 2.66 24.91
N GLN A 286 -2.75 2.44 24.59
CA GLN A 286 -2.21 1.19 24.00
C GLN A 286 -2.74 0.88 22.60
N ARG A 287 -3.26 1.87 21.90
CA ARG A 287 -3.70 1.78 20.51
C ARG A 287 -2.90 2.76 19.66
N ASN A 288 -2.54 2.35 18.47
CA ASN A 288 -1.88 3.17 17.46
C ASN A 288 -2.80 3.37 16.25
N VAL A 289 -2.35 4.17 15.29
CA VAL A 289 -3.14 4.51 14.10
C VAL A 289 -3.41 3.28 13.20
N VAL A 290 -2.52 2.29 13.19
CA VAL A 290 -2.71 1.06 12.40
C VAL A 290 -3.82 0.21 13.01
N VAL A 291 -3.82 0.05 14.34
CA VAL A 291 -4.92 -0.63 15.06
C VAL A 291 -6.25 0.09 14.83
N ALA A 292 -6.24 1.41 14.79
CA ALA A 292 -7.44 2.20 14.50
C ALA A 292 -7.92 2.04 13.05
N LEU A 293 -7.01 2.01 12.06
CA LEU A 293 -7.36 1.70 10.68
C LEU A 293 -8.03 0.33 10.56
N MET A 294 -7.50 -0.68 11.26
CA MET A 294 -8.05 -2.04 11.23
C MET A 294 -9.45 -2.16 11.87
N ASP A 295 -9.91 -1.19 12.66
CA ASP A 295 -11.29 -1.14 13.15
C ASP A 295 -12.34 -0.92 12.03
N PHE A 296 -11.91 -0.41 10.87
CA PHE A 296 -12.75 -0.19 9.68
C PHE A 296 -12.70 -1.35 8.70
N ARG A 297 -11.85 -2.36 8.96
CA ARG A 297 -11.73 -3.53 8.10
C ARG A 297 -12.93 -4.46 8.29
N LEU A 298 -13.54 -4.84 7.17
CA LEU A 298 -14.68 -5.75 7.10
C LEU A 298 -14.22 -7.21 7.11
N SER A 299 -15.17 -8.11 7.37
CA SER A 299 -14.89 -9.56 7.44
C SER A 299 -14.47 -10.17 6.09
N ASP A 300 -14.79 -9.53 4.99
CA ASP A 300 -14.39 -9.91 3.62
C ASP A 300 -13.01 -9.38 3.21
N GLY A 301 -12.37 -8.58 4.06
CA GLY A 301 -11.06 -7.97 3.81
C GLY A 301 -11.10 -6.55 3.27
N GLY A 302 -12.28 -6.04 2.87
CA GLY A 302 -12.47 -4.66 2.45
C GLY A 302 -12.50 -3.67 3.61
N PHE A 303 -12.67 -2.38 3.29
CA PHE A 303 -12.74 -1.32 4.28
C PHE A 303 -14.01 -0.49 4.11
N ALA A 304 -14.53 0.02 5.22
CA ALA A 304 -15.63 0.98 5.27
C ALA A 304 -15.08 2.38 5.54
N HIS A 305 -15.79 3.40 5.08
CA HIS A 305 -15.50 4.81 5.38
C HIS A 305 -15.64 5.09 6.89
N GLU A 306 -16.78 4.72 7.44
CA GLU A 306 -17.08 4.82 8.87
C GLU A 306 -17.13 3.42 9.50
N LYS A 307 -16.85 3.33 10.79
CA LYS A 307 -16.92 2.09 11.53
C LYS A 307 -18.31 1.45 11.41
N ASP A 308 -18.34 0.14 11.17
CA ASP A 308 -19.56 -0.65 10.96
C ASP A 308 -20.38 -0.23 9.71
N GLY A 309 -19.79 0.59 8.82
CA GLY A 309 -20.36 0.96 7.53
C GLY A 309 -20.25 -0.15 6.48
N PRO A 310 -20.81 0.07 5.28
CA PRO A 310 -20.65 -0.84 4.15
C PRO A 310 -19.24 -0.73 3.55
N LEU A 311 -18.90 -1.69 2.67
CA LEU A 311 -17.72 -1.61 1.82
C LEU A 311 -17.71 -0.29 1.05
N ASP A 312 -16.59 0.41 1.11
CA ASP A 312 -16.38 1.67 0.41
C ASP A 312 -15.12 1.61 -0.45
N ALA A 313 -15.21 2.05 -1.70
CA ALA A 313 -14.11 1.94 -2.64
C ALA A 313 -12.98 2.94 -2.34
N MET A 314 -13.31 4.14 -1.86
CA MET A 314 -12.33 5.16 -1.48
C MET A 314 -11.61 4.76 -0.19
N ALA A 315 -12.35 4.29 0.81
CA ALA A 315 -11.77 3.73 2.04
C ALA A 315 -10.84 2.56 1.73
N GLY A 316 -11.25 1.68 0.82
CA GLY A 316 -10.47 0.52 0.39
C GLY A 316 -9.16 0.92 -0.30
N GLU A 317 -9.21 1.85 -1.25
CA GLU A 317 -7.99 2.26 -1.96
C GLU A 317 -7.00 2.97 -1.05
N GLN A 318 -7.46 3.84 -0.12
CA GLN A 318 -6.58 4.52 0.82
C GLN A 318 -6.02 3.57 1.88
N ALA A 319 -6.81 2.61 2.35
CA ALA A 319 -6.30 1.54 3.23
C ALA A 319 -5.24 0.70 2.50
N MET A 320 -5.45 0.35 1.22
CA MET A 320 -4.46 -0.36 0.42
C MET A 320 -3.16 0.43 0.29
N GLN A 321 -3.23 1.75 0.03
CA GLN A 321 -2.05 2.64 0.00
C GLN A 321 -1.29 2.59 1.32
N ALA A 322 -1.99 2.75 2.45
CA ALA A 322 -1.39 2.74 3.78
C ALA A 322 -0.73 1.40 4.13
N LEU A 323 -1.41 0.27 3.86
CA LEU A 323 -0.87 -1.07 4.09
C LEU A 323 0.34 -1.35 3.20
N THR A 324 0.28 -0.94 1.93
CA THR A 324 1.42 -1.04 1.01
C THR A 324 2.60 -0.20 1.48
N ALA A 325 2.36 1.01 1.96
CA ALA A 325 3.43 1.87 2.51
C ALA A 325 4.10 1.25 3.75
N MET A 326 3.31 0.56 4.60
CA MET A 326 3.84 -0.24 5.72
C MET A 326 4.74 -1.38 5.25
N GLU A 327 4.30 -2.11 4.21
CA GLU A 327 5.07 -3.21 3.62
C GLU A 327 6.39 -2.71 3.02
N LEU A 328 6.34 -1.67 2.16
CA LEU A 328 7.52 -1.07 1.54
C LEU A 328 8.52 -0.57 2.60
N ARG A 329 8.02 0.10 3.65
CA ARG A 329 8.87 0.54 4.75
C ARG A 329 9.54 -0.65 5.47
N GLN A 330 8.78 -1.71 5.76
CA GLN A 330 9.32 -2.91 6.43
C GLN A 330 10.37 -3.61 5.58
N GLN A 331 10.24 -3.59 4.26
CA GLN A 331 11.19 -4.17 3.31
C GLN A 331 12.37 -3.24 3.00
N GLY A 332 12.29 -1.96 3.38
CA GLY A 332 13.29 -0.95 3.04
C GLY A 332 13.27 -0.52 1.58
N GLU A 333 12.11 -0.64 0.92
CA GLU A 333 11.90 -0.35 -0.51
C GLU A 333 11.45 1.10 -0.78
N GLY A 334 11.63 1.99 0.19
CA GLY A 334 11.36 3.42 0.01
C GLY A 334 9.93 3.83 0.35
N ARG A 335 9.52 4.98 -0.21
CA ARG A 335 8.21 5.59 0.05
C ARG A 335 7.16 5.11 -0.94
N PHE A 336 5.89 5.17 -0.54
CA PHE A 336 4.77 4.81 -1.40
C PHE A 336 4.77 5.60 -2.72
N PHE A 337 5.03 6.91 -2.67
CA PHE A 337 5.12 7.78 -3.84
C PHE A 337 6.55 7.91 -4.41
N ASP A 338 7.40 6.91 -4.28
CA ASP A 338 8.62 6.80 -5.08
C ASP A 338 8.32 5.91 -6.30
N LEU A 339 8.12 6.54 -7.47
CA LEU A 339 7.67 5.88 -8.69
C LEU A 339 8.75 5.79 -9.76
N THR A 340 9.98 6.21 -9.45
CA THR A 340 11.10 6.26 -10.42
C THR A 340 11.49 4.89 -10.96
N ALA A 341 11.13 3.82 -10.26
CA ALA A 341 11.40 2.43 -10.64
C ALA A 341 10.14 1.55 -10.53
N ALA A 342 8.94 2.10 -10.77
CA ALA A 342 7.71 1.32 -10.69
C ALA A 342 7.63 0.26 -11.80
N HIS A 343 7.42 -0.99 -11.40
CA HIS A 343 7.24 -2.13 -12.31
C HIS A 343 5.96 -2.88 -11.94
N PRO A 344 4.80 -2.48 -12.49
CA PRO A 344 3.53 -3.11 -12.17
C PRO A 344 3.49 -4.56 -12.68
N VAL A 345 2.88 -5.45 -11.89
CA VAL A 345 2.70 -6.86 -12.26
C VAL A 345 1.50 -6.99 -13.20
N GLN A 346 1.75 -7.27 -14.47
CA GLN A 346 0.69 -7.49 -15.46
C GLN A 346 -0.01 -8.84 -15.21
N LEU A 347 -1.33 -8.87 -15.37
CA LEU A 347 -2.08 -10.12 -15.38
C LEU A 347 -1.72 -10.90 -16.65
N GLU A 348 -1.25 -12.13 -16.48
CA GLU A 348 -1.03 -13.02 -17.62
C GLU A 348 -2.38 -13.44 -18.22
N THR A 349 -2.76 -12.83 -19.33
CA THR A 349 -3.88 -13.32 -20.12
C THR A 349 -3.42 -14.55 -20.89
N THR A 350 -3.86 -15.74 -20.46
CA THR A 350 -3.72 -16.93 -21.31
C THR A 350 -4.47 -16.66 -22.61
N PRO A 351 -3.83 -16.80 -23.80
CA PRO A 351 -4.57 -16.75 -25.05
C PRO A 351 -5.65 -17.84 -25.03
N ASP A 352 -6.89 -17.48 -25.41
CA ASP A 352 -7.97 -18.45 -25.64
C ASP A 352 -7.49 -19.49 -26.66
N THR A 353 -6.93 -20.56 -26.19
CA THR A 353 -6.74 -21.79 -26.96
C THR A 353 -7.90 -22.70 -26.66
N ASP A 354 -8.94 -22.61 -27.50
CA ASP A 354 -9.92 -23.66 -27.61
C ASP A 354 -9.19 -25.02 -27.81
N THR A 355 -9.62 -25.99 -27.04
CA THR A 355 -9.25 -27.41 -27.07
C THR A 355 -7.87 -27.78 -26.50
N GLU A 356 -7.87 -28.18 -25.22
CA GLU A 356 -7.35 -29.52 -24.85
C GLU A 356 -7.79 -29.92 -23.44
N THR A 357 -8.09 -31.19 -23.30
CA THR A 357 -8.57 -31.96 -22.17
C THR A 357 -7.79 -31.71 -20.86
N PRO A 358 -8.41 -31.74 -19.68
CA PRO A 358 -7.74 -31.40 -18.41
C PRO A 358 -6.71 -32.48 -18.05
N ALA A 359 -5.44 -32.10 -18.04
CA ALA A 359 -4.40 -32.84 -17.35
C ALA A 359 -4.40 -32.38 -15.86
N GLU A 360 -4.72 -33.31 -14.98
CA GLU A 360 -4.56 -33.15 -13.54
C GLU A 360 -3.11 -32.78 -13.20
N SER A 361 -2.86 -31.56 -12.76
CA SER A 361 -1.61 -31.21 -12.08
C SER A 361 -1.91 -30.85 -10.63
N GLY A 362 -2.08 -31.91 -9.81
CA GLY A 362 -1.97 -31.79 -8.37
C GLY A 362 -0.51 -31.51 -7.99
N GLY A 363 -0.17 -30.28 -7.73
CA GLY A 363 1.09 -29.88 -7.10
C GLY A 363 1.10 -30.28 -5.63
N SER A 364 1.41 -31.57 -5.35
CA SER A 364 1.71 -32.01 -3.98
C SER A 364 3.17 -31.64 -3.68
N PHE A 365 3.39 -30.80 -2.67
CA PHE A 365 4.70 -30.69 -2.03
C PHE A 365 5.19 -32.09 -1.68
N PRO A 366 6.46 -32.45 -1.94
CA PRO A 366 6.95 -33.79 -1.64
C PRO A 366 7.10 -33.97 -0.13
N VAL A 367 6.01 -34.35 0.53
CA VAL A 367 6.01 -34.74 1.97
C VAL A 367 6.86 -36.01 2.16
N LEU A 368 7.02 -36.82 1.12
CA LEU A 368 7.74 -38.08 1.14
C LEU A 368 9.21 -37.99 1.57
N PRO A 369 10.05 -37.03 1.09
CA PRO A 369 11.44 -36.95 1.55
C PRO A 369 11.57 -36.52 3.01
N VAL A 370 10.68 -35.65 3.52
CA VAL A 370 10.72 -35.21 4.93
C VAL A 370 10.36 -36.38 5.86
N VAL A 371 9.35 -37.16 5.52
CA VAL A 371 8.96 -38.36 6.27
C VAL A 371 10.09 -39.42 6.26
N LEU A 372 10.77 -39.60 5.15
CA LEU A 372 11.90 -40.54 5.06
C LEU A 372 13.11 -40.10 5.89
N ILE A 373 13.41 -38.81 5.97
CA ILE A 373 14.48 -38.27 6.82
C ILE A 373 14.15 -38.50 8.30
N VAL A 374 12.94 -38.25 8.73
CA VAL A 374 12.52 -38.47 10.13
C VAL A 374 12.61 -39.95 10.48
N ILE A 375 12.16 -40.85 9.61
CA ILE A 375 12.27 -42.30 9.82
C ILE A 375 13.73 -42.73 9.91
N ALA A 376 14.62 -42.22 9.05
CA ALA A 376 16.04 -42.55 9.07
C ALA A 376 16.72 -42.11 10.37
N VAL A 377 16.38 -40.93 10.92
CA VAL A 377 16.90 -40.45 12.20
C VAL A 377 16.44 -41.30 13.36
N VAL A 378 15.17 -41.73 13.38
CA VAL A 378 14.63 -42.59 14.42
C VAL A 378 15.30 -43.97 14.39
N ILE A 379 15.51 -44.57 13.20
CA ILE A 379 16.22 -45.83 13.02
C ILE A 379 17.67 -45.72 13.52
N ALA A 380 18.37 -44.65 13.16
CA ALA A 380 19.75 -44.40 13.59
C ALA A 380 19.88 -44.30 15.10
N MET A 381 18.96 -43.59 15.78
CA MET A 381 18.94 -43.49 17.23
C MET A 381 18.64 -44.86 17.90
N ALA A 382 17.70 -45.63 17.34
CA ALA A 382 17.42 -46.96 17.85
C ALA A 382 18.63 -47.92 17.72
N LEU A 383 19.36 -47.87 16.61
CA LEU A 383 20.61 -48.62 16.37
C LEU A 383 21.69 -48.25 17.36
N VAL A 384 21.89 -46.96 17.64
CA VAL A 384 22.87 -46.47 18.63
C VAL A 384 22.54 -47.01 20.03
N LEU A 385 21.26 -46.99 20.40
CA LEU A 385 20.81 -47.53 21.71
C LEU A 385 21.02 -49.06 21.84
N VAL A 386 20.76 -49.80 20.76
CA VAL A 386 20.98 -51.24 20.71
C VAL A 386 22.48 -51.57 20.77
N LEU A 387 23.32 -50.86 20.06
CA LEU A 387 24.77 -51.03 20.07
C LEU A 387 25.40 -50.66 21.42
N LYS A 388 24.93 -49.61 22.09
CA LYS A 388 25.36 -49.22 23.43
C LYS A 388 25.01 -50.29 24.45
N LYS A 389 23.82 -50.86 24.37
CA LYS A 389 23.35 -51.94 25.24
C LYS A 389 24.14 -53.25 25.03
N LYS A 390 24.54 -53.56 23.77
CA LYS A 390 25.33 -54.72 23.44
C LYS A 390 26.77 -54.59 23.99
N ARG A 391 27.27 -53.38 24.08
CA ARG A 391 28.59 -53.07 24.66
C ARG A 391 28.60 -53.15 26.18
N GLU A 392 27.53 -52.77 26.86
CA GLU A 392 27.37 -52.86 28.32
C GLU A 392 27.13 -54.32 28.82
N ASN A 393 26.65 -55.21 27.95
CA ASN A 393 26.44 -56.63 28.32
C ASN A 393 27.65 -57.52 28.00
N ASN A 394 28.72 -56.98 27.37
CA ASN A 394 29.93 -57.70 27.03
C ASN A 394 31.15 -57.28 27.89
N VAL A 395 30.93 -56.54 28.98
CA VAL A 395 31.84 -56.23 30.06
C VAL A 395 31.30 -56.91 31.34
#